data_ae83d0361e9529118d9c3ab95085fead
#
_entry.id   ae83d0361e9529118d9c3ab95085fead
#
_cell.length_a   1.000
_cell.length_b   1.000
_cell.length_c   1.000
_cell.angle_alpha   90.00
_cell.angle_beta   90.00
_cell.angle_gamma   90.00
#
_symmetry.space_group_name_H-M   'P 1'
#
loop_
_entity.id
_entity.type
_entity.pdbx_description
1 polymer ?
#
loop_
_entity_poly.entity_id
_entity_poly.type
_entity_poly.pdbx_seq_one_letter_code
_entity_poly.pdbx_strand_id
1 'polypeptide(L)'
;GATIPHIYFKDYKNEEFNLDSVDMQKQVVEVLGKCETVIESRKRELQLLDALIKARFVEMFGMPGRDVFGWGLVPLGSASNINPKKIHDSRLVSSTEVSFVPMSAVTERGEIDATAIKEYDEVKTGFTYFAENDVLFAKITPCMENGKGAVAKGLRNGIGFGSTEFHVLRPIVGKTDPYWIYTLTAFSQFRMDASNNMTGSAGQRRVPASF
;
A
#
# COMPACT_ATOMS: atom_id res chain seq x y z
N GLY A 1 14.93 10.74 27.12
CA GLY A 1 15.35 10.28 25.81
C GLY A 1 15.51 8.77 25.86
N ALA A 2 14.93 8.05 24.91
CA ALA A 2 15.12 6.61 24.80
C ALA A 2 16.57 6.33 24.45
N THR A 3 17.27 5.63 25.30
CA THR A 3 18.63 5.17 25.04
C THR A 3 18.54 4.01 24.04
N ILE A 4 19.10 4.18 22.85
CA ILE A 4 19.21 3.08 21.90
C ILE A 4 20.19 2.07 22.50
N PRO A 5 19.79 0.82 22.75
CA PRO A 5 20.71 -0.19 23.29
C PRO A 5 21.80 -0.47 22.24
N HIS A 6 23.05 -0.45 22.69
CA HIS A 6 24.20 -0.80 21.85
C HIS A 6 24.71 -2.19 22.25
N ILE A 7 25.02 -3.00 21.25
CA ILE A 7 25.72 -4.27 21.42
C ILE A 7 27.20 -4.03 21.18
N TYR A 8 28.03 -4.39 22.14
CA TYR A 8 29.50 -4.30 22.02
C TYR A 8 30.07 -5.68 21.72
N PHE A 9 31.19 -5.72 21.00
CA PHE A 9 31.85 -6.99 20.69
C PHE A 9 32.15 -7.84 21.93
N LYS A 10 32.47 -7.22 23.07
CA LYS A 10 32.68 -7.90 24.36
C LYS A 10 31.46 -8.71 24.84
N ASP A 11 30.25 -8.33 24.39
CA ASP A 11 29.01 -8.92 24.87
C ASP A 11 28.68 -10.23 24.15
N TYR A 12 29.20 -10.44 22.94
CA TYR A 12 28.91 -11.64 22.14
C TYR A 12 30.15 -12.43 21.67
N LYS A 13 31.39 -11.96 21.97
CA LYS A 13 32.61 -12.67 21.57
C LYS A 13 32.78 -14.04 22.22
N ASN A 14 32.04 -14.31 23.29
CA ASN A 14 32.09 -15.58 24.04
C ASN A 14 30.86 -16.47 23.73
N GLU A 15 29.98 -16.04 22.82
CA GLU A 15 28.87 -16.89 22.41
C GLU A 15 29.38 -18.13 21.69
N GLU A 16 28.82 -19.28 22.05
CA GLU A 16 29.21 -20.56 21.48
C GLU A 16 28.34 -20.89 20.27
N PHE A 17 28.95 -21.40 19.24
CA PHE A 17 28.26 -21.88 18.03
C PHE A 17 28.96 -23.12 17.46
N ASN A 18 28.22 -23.90 16.70
CA ASN A 18 28.74 -25.07 16.01
C ASN A 18 29.65 -24.63 14.84
N LEU A 19 30.91 -25.02 14.89
CA LEU A 19 31.87 -24.74 13.82
C LEU A 19 32.10 -26.02 13.01
N ASP A 20 31.63 -26.04 11.78
CA ASP A 20 31.83 -27.13 10.86
C ASP A 20 33.20 -27.00 10.13
N SER A 21 33.58 -28.04 9.37
CA SER A 21 34.78 -28.00 8.54
C SER A 21 34.72 -26.86 7.51
N VAL A 22 35.88 -26.33 7.12
CA VAL A 22 35.97 -25.26 6.11
C VAL A 22 35.33 -25.67 4.78
N ASP A 23 35.44 -26.92 4.40
CA ASP A 23 34.85 -27.43 3.16
C ASP A 23 33.32 -27.45 3.24
N MET A 24 32.75 -27.84 4.37
CA MET A 24 31.31 -27.77 4.59
C MET A 24 30.84 -26.31 4.60
N GLN A 25 31.56 -25.42 5.28
CA GLN A 25 31.26 -23.97 5.26
C GLN A 25 31.22 -23.42 3.83
N LYS A 26 32.19 -23.78 2.97
CA LYS A 26 32.20 -23.35 1.56
C LYS A 26 30.99 -23.90 0.78
N GLN A 27 30.61 -25.17 1.00
CA GLN A 27 29.42 -25.75 0.35
C GLN A 27 28.13 -25.02 0.77
N VAL A 28 27.98 -24.72 2.07
CA VAL A 28 26.82 -23.97 2.56
C VAL A 28 26.78 -22.57 1.95
N VAL A 29 27.92 -21.85 1.94
CA VAL A 29 28.03 -20.51 1.34
C VAL A 29 27.70 -20.54 -0.16
N GLU A 30 28.18 -21.57 -0.89
CA GLU A 30 27.85 -21.70 -2.32
C GLU A 30 26.33 -21.90 -2.55
N VAL A 31 25.68 -22.76 -1.75
CA VAL A 31 24.22 -22.97 -1.85
C VAL A 31 23.46 -21.70 -1.50
N LEU A 32 23.81 -21.03 -0.40
CA LEU A 32 23.16 -19.78 0.01
C LEU A 32 23.36 -18.68 -1.04
N GLY A 33 24.56 -18.56 -1.62
CA GLY A 33 24.83 -17.59 -2.69
C GLY A 33 24.00 -17.84 -3.95
N LYS A 34 23.73 -19.10 -4.30
CA LYS A 34 22.78 -19.44 -5.38
C LYS A 34 21.35 -19.00 -5.03
N CYS A 35 20.92 -19.21 -3.79
CA CYS A 35 19.61 -18.75 -3.33
C CYS A 35 19.49 -17.22 -3.38
N GLU A 36 20.51 -16.49 -2.91
CA GLU A 36 20.57 -15.02 -2.98
C GLU A 36 20.48 -14.54 -4.42
N THR A 37 21.23 -15.14 -5.34
CA THR A 37 21.18 -14.79 -6.77
C THR A 37 19.78 -14.97 -7.35
N VAL A 38 19.08 -16.04 -7.00
CA VAL A 38 17.69 -16.26 -7.44
C VAL A 38 16.76 -15.20 -6.84
N ILE A 39 16.88 -14.91 -5.55
CA ILE A 39 16.07 -13.88 -4.88
C ILE A 39 16.26 -12.50 -5.55
N GLU A 40 17.51 -12.09 -5.80
CA GLU A 40 17.80 -10.80 -6.45
C GLU A 40 17.26 -10.76 -7.90
N SER A 41 17.39 -11.87 -8.64
CA SER A 41 16.82 -11.98 -9.98
C SER A 41 15.28 -11.80 -9.96
N ARG A 42 14.59 -12.43 -9.02
CA ARG A 42 13.13 -12.31 -8.88
C ARG A 42 12.70 -10.91 -8.44
N LYS A 43 13.44 -10.28 -7.54
CA LYS A 43 13.20 -8.87 -7.18
C LYS A 43 13.32 -7.97 -8.40
N ARG A 44 14.36 -8.17 -9.22
CA ARG A 44 14.57 -7.41 -10.45
C ARG A 44 13.45 -7.61 -11.47
N GLU A 45 13.00 -8.85 -11.65
CA GLU A 45 11.89 -9.19 -12.54
C GLU A 45 10.60 -8.45 -12.12
N LEU A 46 10.27 -8.45 -10.82
CA LEU A 46 9.12 -7.72 -10.30
C LEU A 46 9.23 -6.20 -10.55
N GLN A 47 10.41 -5.61 -10.34
CA GLN A 47 10.63 -4.20 -10.64
C GLN A 47 10.42 -3.86 -12.13
N LEU A 48 10.87 -4.74 -13.02
CA LEU A 48 10.67 -4.56 -14.46
C LEU A 48 9.19 -4.67 -14.87
N LEU A 49 8.43 -5.58 -14.24
CA LEU A 49 6.99 -5.70 -14.45
C LEU A 49 6.25 -4.44 -13.97
N ASP A 50 6.59 -3.89 -12.81
CA ASP A 50 6.03 -2.64 -12.31
C ASP A 50 6.34 -1.47 -13.26
N ALA A 51 7.57 -1.41 -13.79
CA ALA A 51 7.96 -0.40 -14.77
C ALA A 51 7.19 -0.55 -16.08
N LEU A 52 6.96 -1.79 -16.53
CA LEU A 52 6.20 -2.09 -17.74
C LEU A 52 4.73 -1.65 -17.61
N ILE A 53 4.08 -1.92 -16.47
CA ILE A 53 2.71 -1.46 -16.20
C ILE A 53 2.63 0.07 -16.32
N LYS A 54 3.56 0.80 -15.68
CA LYS A 54 3.60 2.27 -15.75
C LYS A 54 3.87 2.78 -17.16
N ALA A 55 4.82 2.17 -17.87
CA ALA A 55 5.13 2.55 -19.27
C ALA A 55 3.92 2.33 -20.17
N ARG A 56 3.22 1.21 -20.03
CA ARG A 56 2.00 0.91 -20.79
C ARG A 56 0.86 1.87 -20.46
N PHE A 57 0.71 2.24 -19.19
CA PHE A 57 -0.27 3.26 -18.79
C PHE A 57 0.02 4.60 -19.48
N VAL A 58 1.29 5.05 -19.48
CA VAL A 58 1.69 6.31 -20.12
C VAL A 58 1.48 6.26 -21.65
N GLU A 59 1.76 5.14 -22.27
CA GLU A 59 1.52 4.96 -23.72
C GLU A 59 0.03 5.07 -24.05
N MET A 60 -0.85 4.54 -23.20
CA MET A 60 -2.30 4.52 -23.47
C MET A 60 -3.03 5.78 -23.03
N PHE A 61 -2.61 6.42 -21.95
CA PHE A 61 -3.33 7.51 -21.29
C PHE A 61 -2.55 8.82 -21.19
N GLY A 62 -1.27 8.81 -21.53
CA GLY A 62 -0.36 9.92 -21.30
C GLY A 62 0.19 9.97 -19.88
N MET A 63 1.14 10.87 -19.67
CA MET A 63 1.71 11.10 -18.33
C MET A 63 0.66 11.83 -17.47
N PRO A 64 0.44 11.38 -16.21
CA PRO A 64 -0.47 12.07 -15.30
C PRO A 64 -0.16 13.58 -15.20
N GLY A 65 -1.20 14.41 -15.28
CA GLY A 65 -1.07 15.87 -15.29
C GLY A 65 -0.65 16.50 -16.61
N ARG A 66 -0.55 15.72 -17.71
CA ARG A 66 -0.26 16.24 -19.05
C ARG A 66 -1.28 15.74 -20.05
N ASP A 67 -1.93 16.67 -20.73
CA ASP A 67 -2.87 16.34 -21.81
C ASP A 67 -2.11 16.22 -23.15
N VAL A 68 -1.58 15.03 -23.41
CA VAL A 68 -0.83 14.74 -24.65
C VAL A 68 -1.73 14.31 -25.81
N PHE A 69 -3.00 13.96 -25.52
CA PHE A 69 -3.95 13.47 -26.53
C PHE A 69 -5.11 14.45 -26.81
N GLY A 70 -5.17 15.59 -26.12
CA GLY A 70 -6.24 16.57 -26.26
C GLY A 70 -7.59 16.13 -25.68
N TRP A 71 -7.57 15.21 -24.70
CA TRP A 71 -8.80 14.73 -24.06
C TRP A 71 -9.31 15.65 -22.95
N GLY A 72 -8.50 16.61 -22.54
CA GLY A 72 -8.73 17.50 -21.41
C GLY A 72 -8.29 16.89 -20.08
N LEU A 73 -7.87 17.76 -19.17
CA LEU A 73 -7.52 17.39 -17.81
C LEU A 73 -8.72 17.61 -16.88
N VAL A 74 -8.98 16.65 -16.01
CA VAL A 74 -10.03 16.75 -15.00
C VAL A 74 -9.45 16.47 -13.60
N PRO A 75 -9.97 17.12 -12.55
CA PRO A 75 -9.58 16.80 -11.19
C PRO A 75 -9.91 15.34 -10.82
N LEU A 76 -9.08 14.69 -10.01
CA LEU A 76 -9.33 13.34 -9.53
C LEU A 76 -10.68 13.22 -8.80
N GLY A 77 -11.10 14.25 -8.07
CA GLY A 77 -12.41 14.31 -7.41
C GLY A 77 -13.61 14.29 -8.36
N SER A 78 -13.42 14.57 -9.67
CA SER A 78 -14.46 14.39 -10.68
C SER A 78 -14.43 12.98 -11.31
N ALA A 79 -13.37 12.23 -11.08
CA ALA A 79 -13.14 10.87 -11.56
C ALA A 79 -13.35 9.80 -10.48
N SER A 80 -13.39 10.20 -9.22
CA SER A 80 -13.61 9.31 -8.07
C SER A 80 -14.32 10.03 -6.93
N ASN A 81 -15.08 9.28 -6.10
CA ASN A 81 -15.61 9.79 -4.85
C ASN A 81 -14.54 9.63 -3.76
N ILE A 82 -14.04 10.74 -3.23
CA ILE A 82 -12.99 10.75 -2.21
C ILE A 82 -13.62 10.60 -0.83
N ASN A 83 -13.13 9.64 -0.04
CA ASN A 83 -13.61 9.32 1.30
C ASN A 83 -15.14 9.17 1.35
N PRO A 84 -15.74 8.26 0.57
CA PRO A 84 -17.18 8.11 0.50
C PRO A 84 -17.74 7.79 1.87
N LYS A 85 -18.88 8.40 2.20
CA LYS A 85 -19.58 8.08 3.44
C LYS A 85 -20.00 6.63 3.45
N LYS A 86 -20.01 6.02 4.65
CA LYS A 86 -20.58 4.69 4.86
C LYS A 86 -22.02 4.66 4.36
N ILE A 87 -22.32 3.72 3.47
CA ILE A 87 -23.68 3.51 2.99
C ILE A 87 -24.48 2.91 4.15
N HIS A 88 -25.68 3.43 4.37
CA HIS A 88 -26.62 2.81 5.28
C HIS A 88 -27.17 1.54 4.60
N ASP A 89 -26.59 0.40 4.95
CA ASP A 89 -27.03 -0.90 4.44
C ASP A 89 -27.79 -1.63 5.56
N SER A 90 -29.08 -1.85 5.34
CA SER A 90 -29.97 -2.55 6.29
C SER A 90 -29.54 -4.01 6.55
N ARG A 91 -28.65 -4.57 5.71
CA ARG A 91 -28.08 -5.91 5.89
C ARG A 91 -26.97 -5.95 6.93
N LEU A 92 -26.41 -4.78 7.32
CA LEU A 92 -25.35 -4.67 8.31
C LEU A 92 -25.95 -4.68 9.72
N VAL A 93 -25.97 -5.84 10.32
CA VAL A 93 -26.28 -6.04 11.74
C VAL A 93 -25.00 -6.13 12.56
N SER A 94 -25.07 -5.97 13.88
CA SER A 94 -23.92 -5.92 14.77
C SER A 94 -22.93 -7.09 14.59
N SER A 95 -23.43 -8.29 14.34
CA SER A 95 -22.65 -9.53 14.14
C SER A 95 -22.25 -9.78 12.68
N THR A 96 -22.50 -8.85 11.76
CA THR A 96 -22.06 -9.02 10.37
C THR A 96 -20.54 -9.02 10.29
N GLU A 97 -19.96 -10.09 9.75
CA GLU A 97 -18.52 -10.19 9.52
C GLU A 97 -18.09 -9.25 8.40
N VAL A 98 -17.00 -8.52 8.63
CA VAL A 98 -16.38 -7.59 7.68
C VAL A 98 -14.87 -7.77 7.69
N SER A 99 -14.20 -7.46 6.58
CA SER A 99 -12.75 -7.48 6.54
C SER A 99 -12.15 -6.33 7.34
N PHE A 100 -11.09 -6.60 8.10
CA PHE A 100 -10.32 -5.59 8.83
C PHE A 100 -8.92 -5.45 8.24
N VAL A 101 -8.60 -4.27 7.71
CA VAL A 101 -7.36 -3.99 6.99
C VAL A 101 -6.56 -2.89 7.68
N PRO A 102 -5.65 -3.23 8.60
CA PRO A 102 -4.72 -2.27 9.18
C PRO A 102 -3.71 -1.80 8.11
N MET A 103 -2.94 -0.73 8.41
CA MET A 103 -1.94 -0.20 7.48
C MET A 103 -0.85 -1.24 7.11
N SER A 104 -0.56 -2.19 7.99
CA SER A 104 0.39 -3.28 7.73
C SER A 104 -0.09 -4.31 6.73
N ALA A 105 -1.41 -4.42 6.53
CA ALA A 105 -2.03 -5.35 5.59
C ALA A 105 -2.03 -4.81 4.13
N VAL A 106 -1.55 -3.59 3.90
CA VAL A 106 -1.40 -3.01 2.57
C VAL A 106 0.08 -2.84 2.26
N THR A 107 0.52 -3.34 1.10
CA THR A 107 1.92 -3.26 0.67
C THR A 107 2.20 -2.06 -0.23
N GLU A 108 3.47 -1.81 -0.49
CA GLU A 108 3.96 -0.80 -1.42
C GLU A 108 3.78 -1.23 -2.90
N ARG A 109 3.43 -2.49 -3.12
CA ARG A 109 3.19 -3.08 -4.46
C ARG A 109 1.72 -3.23 -4.83
N GLY A 110 0.82 -2.71 -3.99
CA GLY A 110 -0.61 -2.78 -4.27
C GLY A 110 -1.32 -4.03 -3.80
N GLU A 111 -0.65 -4.85 -3.00
CA GLU A 111 -1.24 -6.04 -2.41
C GLU A 111 -2.03 -5.66 -1.15
N ILE A 112 -3.11 -6.38 -0.91
CA ILE A 112 -3.96 -6.23 0.27
C ILE A 112 -4.20 -7.59 0.92
N ASP A 113 -3.97 -7.68 2.22
CA ASP A 113 -4.42 -8.82 3.03
C ASP A 113 -5.75 -8.46 3.70
N ALA A 114 -6.83 -9.03 3.17
CA ALA A 114 -8.20 -8.84 3.66
C ALA A 114 -8.71 -10.04 4.47
N THR A 115 -7.82 -10.93 4.92
CA THR A 115 -8.18 -12.18 5.62
C THR A 115 -8.58 -11.99 7.06
N ALA A 116 -8.13 -10.92 7.72
CA ALA A 116 -8.54 -10.60 9.07
C ALA A 116 -10.02 -10.18 9.09
N ILE A 117 -10.81 -10.83 9.91
CA ILE A 117 -12.26 -10.62 10.01
C ILE A 117 -12.59 -10.08 11.39
N LYS A 118 -13.55 -9.15 11.44
CA LYS A 118 -14.14 -8.59 12.65
C LYS A 118 -15.65 -8.50 12.52
N GLU A 119 -16.34 -8.43 13.65
CA GLU A 119 -17.74 -8.09 13.64
C GLU A 119 -17.92 -6.58 13.36
N TYR A 120 -18.96 -6.25 12.61
CA TYR A 120 -19.25 -4.86 12.24
C TYR A 120 -19.33 -3.94 13.46
N ASP A 121 -19.86 -4.43 14.57
CA ASP A 121 -20.02 -3.65 15.81
C ASP A 121 -18.66 -3.20 16.40
N GLU A 122 -17.61 -4.00 16.23
CA GLU A 122 -16.25 -3.68 16.71
C GLU A 122 -15.56 -2.58 15.88
N VAL A 123 -15.97 -2.42 14.62
CA VAL A 123 -15.25 -1.55 13.67
C VAL A 123 -16.08 -0.42 13.07
N LYS A 124 -17.38 -0.38 13.36
CA LYS A 124 -18.29 0.64 12.82
C LYS A 124 -17.92 2.09 13.15
N THR A 125 -17.10 2.29 14.21
CA THR A 125 -16.59 3.58 14.65
C THR A 125 -15.07 3.52 14.84
N GLY A 126 -14.39 4.64 14.63
CA GLY A 126 -12.94 4.74 14.84
C GLY A 126 -12.08 4.17 13.70
N PHE A 127 -12.68 3.66 12.63
CA PHE A 127 -11.98 3.10 11.47
C PHE A 127 -12.51 3.68 10.17
N THR A 128 -11.67 3.64 9.13
CA THR A 128 -12.07 4.05 7.79
C THR A 128 -12.87 2.95 7.12
N TYR A 129 -14.07 3.27 6.66
CA TYR A 129 -14.92 2.38 5.86
C TYR A 129 -14.51 2.40 4.39
N PHE A 130 -14.55 1.25 3.75
CA PHE A 130 -14.43 1.09 2.30
C PHE A 130 -15.19 -0.16 1.83
N ALA A 131 -15.44 -0.23 0.54
CA ALA A 131 -16.15 -1.33 -0.10
C ALA A 131 -15.25 -2.05 -1.12
N GLU A 132 -15.73 -3.18 -1.60
CA GLU A 132 -15.09 -3.90 -2.71
C GLU A 132 -14.86 -2.96 -3.90
N ASN A 133 -13.66 -3.02 -4.50
CA ASN A 133 -13.18 -2.16 -5.59
C ASN A 133 -12.86 -0.70 -5.21
N ASP A 134 -12.95 -0.29 -3.96
CA ASP A 134 -12.39 1.00 -3.56
C ASP A 134 -10.86 0.96 -3.63
N VAL A 135 -10.24 2.10 -3.90
CA VAL A 135 -8.77 2.24 -3.87
C VAL A 135 -8.37 2.85 -2.54
N LEU A 136 -7.52 2.13 -1.80
CA LEU A 136 -6.93 2.61 -0.56
C LEU A 136 -5.62 3.33 -0.87
N PHE A 137 -5.49 4.57 -0.44
CA PHE A 137 -4.31 5.38 -0.58
C PHE A 137 -3.82 5.79 0.81
N ALA A 138 -2.63 5.34 1.22
CA ALA A 138 -2.05 5.78 2.48
C ALA A 138 -1.80 7.28 2.45
N LYS A 139 -2.25 8.01 3.47
CA LYS A 139 -2.10 9.47 3.54
C LYS A 139 -1.02 9.95 4.50
N ILE A 140 -0.51 9.08 5.39
CA ILE A 140 0.44 9.44 6.45
C ILE A 140 1.88 9.10 6.06
N THR A 141 2.84 9.94 6.51
CA THR A 141 4.29 9.68 6.48
C THR A 141 4.65 8.47 7.37
N PRO A 142 5.57 7.56 6.95
CA PRO A 142 6.21 7.46 5.63
C PRO A 142 5.44 6.56 4.64
N CYS A 143 4.27 6.06 5.03
CA CYS A 143 3.52 5.07 4.24
C CYS A 143 3.10 5.60 2.86
N MET A 144 2.75 6.88 2.79
CA MET A 144 2.38 7.54 1.54
C MET A 144 3.58 7.62 0.59
N GLU A 145 4.70 8.12 1.07
CA GLU A 145 5.93 8.30 0.30
C GLU A 145 6.49 6.95 -0.18
N ASN A 146 6.37 5.92 0.66
CA ASN A 146 6.81 4.55 0.33
C ASN A 146 5.89 3.84 -0.68
N GLY A 147 4.76 4.44 -1.06
CA GLY A 147 3.92 3.87 -2.09
C GLY A 147 2.76 3.00 -1.61
N LYS A 148 2.51 2.90 -0.30
CA LYS A 148 1.41 2.06 0.22
C LYS A 148 0.06 2.49 -0.33
N GLY A 149 -0.65 1.52 -0.90
CA GLY A 149 -1.99 1.65 -1.46
C GLY A 149 -2.38 0.37 -2.17
N ALA A 150 -3.67 0.11 -2.33
CA ALA A 150 -4.16 -1.09 -3.01
C ALA A 150 -5.60 -0.90 -3.49
N VAL A 151 -6.02 -1.72 -4.45
CA VAL A 151 -7.44 -1.92 -4.73
C VAL A 151 -8.00 -2.89 -3.70
N ALA A 152 -9.05 -2.51 -3.00
CA ALA A 152 -9.74 -3.36 -2.04
C ALA A 152 -10.44 -4.51 -2.75
N LYS A 153 -9.95 -5.73 -2.56
CA LYS A 153 -10.42 -6.96 -3.20
C LYS A 153 -10.57 -8.08 -2.20
N GLY A 154 -11.54 -8.96 -2.47
CA GLY A 154 -11.76 -10.16 -1.66
C GLY A 154 -12.31 -9.86 -0.26
N LEU A 155 -13.01 -8.75 -0.10
CA LEU A 155 -13.56 -8.34 1.18
C LEU A 155 -14.70 -9.25 1.63
N ARG A 156 -14.70 -9.59 2.92
CA ARG A 156 -15.83 -10.31 3.54
C ARG A 156 -17.11 -9.50 3.40
N ASN A 157 -18.13 -10.09 2.80
CA ASN A 157 -19.40 -9.43 2.46
C ASN A 157 -19.26 -8.14 1.62
N GLY A 158 -18.11 -7.97 0.91
CA GLY A 158 -17.82 -6.79 0.09
C GLY A 158 -17.53 -5.53 0.91
N ILE A 159 -17.25 -5.65 2.20
CA ILE A 159 -17.11 -4.52 3.13
C ILE A 159 -15.81 -4.65 3.91
N GLY A 160 -15.10 -3.53 4.01
CA GLY A 160 -13.89 -3.41 4.80
C GLY A 160 -13.88 -2.19 5.71
N PHE A 161 -13.17 -2.36 6.81
CA PHE A 161 -12.79 -1.29 7.73
C PHE A 161 -11.29 -1.38 7.99
N GLY A 162 -10.65 -0.24 8.21
CA GLY A 162 -9.19 -0.26 8.40
C GLY A 162 -8.65 1.02 8.98
N SER A 163 -7.35 1.21 8.81
CA SER A 163 -6.64 2.36 9.33
C SER A 163 -7.30 3.68 8.94
N THR A 164 -7.44 4.59 9.91
CA THR A 164 -7.89 5.97 9.65
C THR A 164 -6.89 6.76 8.81
N GLU A 165 -5.71 6.21 8.57
CA GLU A 165 -4.65 6.81 7.76
C GLU A 165 -4.74 6.43 6.27
N PHE A 166 -5.86 5.88 5.82
CA PHE A 166 -6.21 5.78 4.40
C PHE A 166 -7.10 6.92 3.94
N HIS A 167 -6.85 7.44 2.74
CA HIS A 167 -7.89 7.97 1.88
C HIS A 167 -8.48 6.83 1.07
N VAL A 168 -9.78 6.89 0.87
CA VAL A 168 -10.55 5.94 0.05
C VAL A 168 -10.98 6.65 -1.22
N LEU A 169 -10.61 6.11 -2.37
CA LEU A 169 -10.99 6.62 -3.68
C LEU A 169 -11.93 5.61 -4.33
N ARG A 170 -13.22 5.94 -4.38
CA ARG A 170 -14.23 5.06 -4.99
C ARG A 170 -14.42 5.41 -6.45
N PRO A 171 -14.20 4.45 -7.36
CA PRO A 171 -14.47 4.65 -8.79
C PRO A 171 -15.91 5.08 -9.04
N ILE A 172 -16.11 5.93 -10.02
CA ILE A 172 -17.45 6.29 -10.52
C ILE A 172 -17.83 5.28 -11.60
N VAL A 173 -18.90 4.53 -11.38
CA VAL A 173 -19.38 3.51 -12.31
C VAL A 173 -19.62 4.12 -13.70
N GLY A 174 -19.11 3.45 -14.73
CA GLY A 174 -19.18 3.91 -16.12
C GLY A 174 -18.23 5.06 -16.48
N LYS A 175 -17.40 5.53 -15.54
CA LYS A 175 -16.45 6.61 -15.76
C LYS A 175 -15.00 6.21 -15.48
N THR A 176 -14.75 5.49 -14.39
CA THR A 176 -13.39 5.11 -13.97
C THR A 176 -13.32 3.67 -13.48
N ASP A 177 -12.17 3.06 -13.69
CA ASP A 177 -11.81 1.72 -13.22
C ASP A 177 -10.94 1.81 -11.97
N PRO A 178 -11.07 0.91 -10.97
CA PRO A 178 -10.28 0.93 -9.76
C PRO A 178 -8.77 0.78 -10.01
N TYR A 179 -8.37 -0.07 -10.95
CA TYR A 179 -6.94 -0.25 -11.27
C TYR A 179 -6.36 0.95 -12.03
N TRP A 180 -7.19 1.67 -12.80
CA TRP A 180 -6.77 2.93 -13.41
C TRP A 180 -6.47 3.98 -12.33
N ILE A 181 -7.36 4.15 -11.35
CA ILE A 181 -7.16 5.08 -10.21
C ILE A 181 -5.93 4.66 -9.40
N TYR A 182 -5.82 3.37 -9.08
CA TYR A 182 -4.66 2.84 -8.35
C TYR A 182 -3.35 3.14 -9.09
N THR A 183 -3.27 2.83 -10.39
CA THR A 183 -2.08 3.06 -11.19
C THR A 183 -1.72 4.54 -11.23
N LEU A 184 -2.70 5.43 -11.41
CA LEU A 184 -2.50 6.87 -11.36
C LEU A 184 -1.85 7.31 -10.03
N THR A 185 -2.39 6.84 -8.89
CA THR A 185 -1.89 7.20 -7.55
C THR A 185 -0.55 6.53 -7.22
N ALA A 186 -0.13 5.51 -7.97
CA ALA A 186 1.16 4.84 -7.81
C ALA A 186 2.31 5.53 -8.56
N PHE A 187 2.03 6.53 -9.40
CA PHE A 187 3.09 7.30 -10.07
C PHE A 187 3.88 8.14 -9.06
N SER A 188 5.21 8.16 -9.24
CA SER A 188 6.12 8.95 -8.41
C SER A 188 5.78 10.45 -8.43
N GLN A 189 5.38 10.98 -9.60
CA GLN A 189 4.98 12.38 -9.71
C GLN A 189 3.75 12.68 -8.85
N PHE A 190 2.70 11.83 -8.90
CA PHE A 190 1.52 12.00 -8.04
C PHE A 190 1.88 11.97 -6.55
N ARG A 191 2.75 11.02 -6.14
CA ARG A 191 3.21 10.91 -4.76
C ARG A 191 4.09 12.07 -4.33
N MET A 192 4.90 12.61 -5.23
CA MET A 192 5.71 13.80 -4.97
C MET A 192 4.80 15.02 -4.75
N ASP A 193 3.80 15.20 -5.61
CA ASP A 193 2.83 16.30 -5.49
C ASP A 193 2.02 16.16 -4.18
N ALA A 194 1.59 14.95 -3.85
CA ALA A 194 0.95 14.65 -2.57
C ALA A 194 1.85 15.00 -1.37
N SER A 195 3.13 14.62 -1.43
CA SER A 195 4.11 14.90 -0.37
C SER A 195 4.33 16.41 -0.17
N ASN A 196 4.37 17.18 -1.26
CA ASN A 196 4.52 18.63 -1.21
C ASN A 196 3.30 19.31 -0.58
N ASN A 197 2.13 18.70 -0.64
CA ASN A 197 0.88 19.21 -0.07
C ASN A 197 0.57 18.66 1.33
N MET A 198 1.43 17.82 1.90
CA MET A 198 1.22 17.29 3.24
C MET A 198 1.27 18.36 4.33
N THR A 199 0.37 18.24 5.29
CA THR A 199 0.29 19.08 6.49
C THR A 199 0.56 18.28 7.76
N GLY A 200 0.91 18.95 8.85
CA GLY A 200 1.22 18.35 10.15
C GLY A 200 2.68 18.52 10.57
N SER A 201 3.02 18.00 11.75
CA SER A 201 4.39 18.04 12.30
C SER A 201 5.29 16.95 11.71
N ALA A 202 6.61 17.15 11.83
CA ALA A 202 7.61 16.20 11.35
C ALA A 202 7.35 14.76 11.85
N GLY A 203 7.37 13.78 10.95
CA GLY A 203 7.12 12.37 11.24
C GLY A 203 5.63 11.98 11.31
N GLN A 204 4.70 12.94 11.28
CA GLN A 204 3.25 12.68 11.29
C GLN A 204 2.49 13.56 10.29
N ARG A 205 3.10 13.86 9.15
CA ARG A 205 2.46 14.61 8.08
C ARG A 205 1.41 13.75 7.37
N ARG A 206 0.37 14.40 6.85
CA ARG A 206 -0.72 13.74 6.13
C ARG A 206 -1.11 14.52 4.89
N VAL A 207 -1.44 13.80 3.83
CA VAL A 207 -2.06 14.39 2.63
C VAL A 207 -3.49 14.79 3.00
N PRO A 208 -3.88 16.07 2.82
CA PRO A 208 -5.25 16.49 3.07
C PRO A 208 -6.21 15.93 1.99
N ALA A 209 -7.47 15.73 2.34
CA ALA A 209 -8.50 15.26 1.39
C ALA A 209 -8.81 16.28 0.28
N SER A 210 -8.38 17.54 0.46
CA SER A 210 -8.53 18.62 -0.54
C SER A 210 -7.41 18.64 -1.58
N PHE A 211 -6.37 17.80 -1.43
CA PHE A 211 -5.34 17.61 -2.44
C PHE A 211 -5.93 16.94 -3.65
#